data_b453da32e8795ab1ea9b16b24b800c36
#
_entry.id   b453da32e8795ab1ea9b16b24b800c36
#
_cell.length_a   1.000
_cell.length_b   1.000
_cell.length_c   1.000
_cell.angle_alpha   90.00
_cell.angle_beta   90.00
_cell.angle_gamma   90.00
#
_symmetry.space_group_name_H-M   'P 1'
#
loop_
_entity.id
_entity.type
_entity.pdbx_description
1 polymer ?
#
loop_
_entity_poly.entity_id
_entity_poly.type
_entity_poly.pdbx_seq_one_letter_code
_entity_poly.pdbx_strand_id
1 'polypeptide(L)'
;MTRRRFLIMGGMHRSGTTLLAALVGTNPQVAGFRQTGAPMDEGQYLQTVCPYDEQHGGPGRFAYAPGAHMTEHHELANPATARLLREQWGRYLDPGRPVVLEKSPPNLLRFRFFQRLFPGSRFVLVERHPVAVAMSTRKWTPALTVRQLVEHWLHAHDLARADATHLGAMLTLRYEDLMEDPDRTLAGIAAFAGLPPVFDVGDLDRDTNSRYLQAWRQGPGADDNLADLADRVARYGYRLPTPA
;
A
#
# COMPACT_ATOMS: atom_id res chain seq x y z
N MET A 1 -9.82 14.84 25.00
CA MET A 1 -8.96 14.63 23.82
C MET A 1 -9.77 13.90 22.77
N THR A 2 -10.02 14.50 21.62
CA THR A 2 -10.74 13.87 20.49
C THR A 2 -9.94 12.65 20.05
N ARG A 3 -10.61 11.50 19.96
CA ARG A 3 -9.97 10.23 19.54
C ARG A 3 -9.55 10.37 18.08
N ARG A 4 -8.25 10.37 17.81
CA ARG A 4 -7.71 10.42 16.45
C ARG A 4 -8.22 9.23 15.62
N ARG A 5 -8.60 9.49 14.39
CA ARG A 5 -8.95 8.45 13.41
C ARG A 5 -7.71 8.02 12.65
N PHE A 6 -7.62 6.73 12.33
CA PHE A 6 -6.54 6.21 11.52
C PHE A 6 -7.01 5.98 10.08
N LEU A 7 -6.22 6.46 9.14
CA LEU A 7 -6.27 6.11 7.72
C LEU A 7 -5.02 5.27 7.45
N ILE A 8 -5.21 3.97 7.30
CA ILE A 8 -4.11 3.02 7.09
C ILE A 8 -4.03 2.70 5.61
N MET A 9 -2.90 2.96 5.01
CA MET A 9 -2.66 2.75 3.60
C MET A 9 -1.68 1.59 3.39
N GLY A 10 -2.01 0.68 2.49
CA GLY A 10 -1.18 -0.45 2.08
C GLY A 10 -1.24 -0.70 0.58
N GLY A 11 -0.38 -1.56 0.10
CA GLY A 11 -0.26 -1.95 -1.30
C GLY A 11 1.09 -2.60 -1.53
N MET A 12 1.32 -3.15 -2.71
CA MET A 12 2.64 -3.69 -3.00
C MET A 12 3.70 -2.58 -3.03
N HIS A 13 4.94 -2.91 -2.72
CA HIS A 13 6.06 -2.02 -3.05
C HIS A 13 5.95 -1.56 -4.50
N ARG A 14 6.25 -0.31 -4.76
CA ARG A 14 6.18 0.29 -6.09
C ARG A 14 4.77 0.45 -6.67
N SER A 15 3.71 0.25 -5.87
CA SER A 15 2.32 0.52 -6.31
C SER A 15 1.94 2.01 -6.27
N GLY A 16 2.83 2.90 -5.82
CA GLY A 16 2.52 4.34 -5.71
C GLY A 16 1.99 4.76 -4.33
N THR A 17 2.07 3.89 -3.31
CA THR A 17 1.64 4.20 -1.94
C THR A 17 2.33 5.43 -1.37
N THR A 18 3.62 5.62 -1.63
CA THR A 18 4.38 6.78 -1.15
C THR A 18 3.90 8.08 -1.80
N LEU A 19 3.65 8.07 -3.11
CA LEU A 19 3.10 9.22 -3.82
C LEU A 19 1.71 9.58 -3.27
N LEU A 20 0.83 8.59 -3.18
CA LEU A 20 -0.53 8.83 -2.67
C LEU A 20 -0.51 9.33 -1.23
N ALA A 21 0.36 8.77 -0.37
CA ALA A 21 0.50 9.23 1.01
C ALA A 21 1.03 10.67 1.08
N ALA A 22 1.96 11.05 0.19
CA ALA A 22 2.44 12.43 0.10
C ALA A 22 1.32 13.39 -0.26
N LEU A 23 0.51 13.07 -1.29
CA LEU A 23 -0.65 13.86 -1.72
C LEU A 23 -1.71 13.98 -0.62
N VAL A 24 -2.13 12.87 -0.04
CA VAL A 24 -3.11 12.85 1.06
C VAL A 24 -2.58 13.60 2.28
N GLY A 25 -1.29 13.51 2.54
CA GLY A 25 -0.63 14.21 3.64
C GLY A 25 -0.56 15.74 3.46
N THR A 26 -0.85 16.31 2.27
CA THR A 26 -0.97 17.77 2.09
C THR A 26 -2.24 18.32 2.75
N ASN A 27 -3.24 17.47 2.99
CA ASN A 27 -4.48 17.86 3.63
C ASN A 27 -4.22 18.40 5.06
N PRO A 28 -4.77 19.59 5.42
CA PRO A 28 -4.50 20.21 6.71
C PRO A 28 -5.00 19.43 7.92
N GLN A 29 -5.90 18.47 7.74
CA GLN A 29 -6.42 17.63 8.81
C GLN A 29 -5.66 16.30 8.97
N VAL A 30 -4.67 16.03 8.11
CA VAL A 30 -3.94 14.76 8.10
C VAL A 30 -2.55 14.91 8.73
N ALA A 31 -2.29 14.14 9.78
CA ALA A 31 -0.96 13.93 10.35
C ALA A 31 -0.35 12.68 9.71
N GLY A 32 0.55 12.84 8.76
CA GLY A 32 1.38 11.78 8.22
C GLY A 32 2.81 11.85 8.74
N PHE A 33 3.55 10.77 8.61
CA PHE A 33 4.97 10.74 8.90
C PHE A 33 5.73 11.52 7.82
N ARG A 34 6.62 12.41 8.24
CA ARG A 34 7.42 13.24 7.34
C ARG A 34 8.78 13.51 7.96
N GLN A 35 9.85 13.37 7.16
CA GLN A 35 11.23 13.67 7.58
C GLN A 35 11.62 12.95 8.89
N THR A 36 11.14 11.73 9.06
CA THR A 36 11.36 10.93 10.27
C THR A 36 12.75 10.31 10.33
N GLY A 37 13.46 10.27 9.19
CA GLY A 37 14.70 9.51 9.01
C GLY A 37 14.47 8.03 8.70
N ALA A 38 13.25 7.53 8.82
CA ALA A 38 12.91 6.17 8.43
C ALA A 38 12.79 6.01 6.89
N PRO A 39 13.06 4.84 6.32
CA PRO A 39 12.89 4.59 4.91
C PRO A 39 11.48 4.98 4.45
N MET A 40 11.38 5.86 3.44
CA MET A 40 10.13 6.34 2.85
C MET A 40 9.10 6.87 3.86
N ASP A 41 9.52 7.28 5.05
CA ASP A 41 8.68 7.70 6.17
C ASP A 41 7.57 6.67 6.50
N GLU A 42 7.91 5.39 6.47
CA GLU A 42 6.96 4.31 6.73
C GLU A 42 6.83 4.01 8.22
N GLY A 43 5.59 3.92 8.68
CA GLY A 43 5.29 3.66 10.09
C GLY A 43 5.77 2.31 10.59
N GLN A 44 6.00 1.34 9.70
CA GLN A 44 6.57 0.03 10.05
C GLN A 44 7.96 0.13 10.68
N TYR A 45 8.77 1.15 10.33
CA TYR A 45 10.09 1.38 10.89
C TYR A 45 10.09 2.29 12.13
N LEU A 46 8.97 2.92 12.45
CA LEU A 46 8.81 3.86 13.55
C LEU A 46 8.22 3.22 14.80
N GLN A 47 8.27 1.90 14.88
CA GLN A 47 7.71 1.10 15.95
C GLN A 47 8.53 -0.18 16.17
N THR A 48 8.32 -0.83 17.31
CA THR A 48 9.06 -2.04 17.71
C THR A 48 8.16 -3.23 18.01
N VAL A 49 6.88 -3.15 17.62
CA VAL A 49 5.86 -4.14 18.00
C VAL A 49 5.62 -5.17 16.90
N CYS A 50 5.47 -4.66 15.67
CA CYS A 50 5.18 -5.51 14.52
C CYS A 50 6.44 -5.69 13.67
N PRO A 51 6.70 -6.89 13.15
CA PRO A 51 7.77 -7.09 12.18
C PRO A 51 7.59 -6.16 10.97
N TYR A 52 8.68 -5.61 10.46
CA TYR A 52 8.68 -4.89 9.18
C TYR A 52 8.97 -5.86 8.02
N ASP A 53 8.73 -5.44 6.79
CA ASP A 53 8.70 -6.32 5.63
C ASP A 53 10.03 -7.02 5.32
N GLU A 54 11.19 -6.39 5.59
CA GLU A 54 12.49 -7.05 5.40
C GLU A 54 12.65 -8.27 6.31
N GLN A 55 12.05 -8.27 7.50
CA GLN A 55 12.04 -9.45 8.39
C GLN A 55 11.21 -10.61 7.82
N HIS A 56 10.37 -10.30 6.84
CA HIS A 56 9.58 -11.26 6.06
C HIS A 56 10.14 -11.50 4.64
N GLY A 57 11.38 -11.12 4.39
CA GLY A 57 12.05 -11.33 3.09
C GLY A 57 11.96 -10.14 2.14
N GLY A 58 11.33 -9.04 2.55
CA GLY A 58 11.30 -7.77 1.82
C GLY A 58 10.50 -7.76 0.51
N PRO A 59 10.76 -6.78 -0.34
CA PRO A 59 10.06 -6.62 -1.61
C PRO A 59 10.11 -7.90 -2.47
N GLY A 60 8.96 -8.30 -3.01
CA GLY A 60 8.82 -9.48 -3.86
C GLY A 60 8.70 -10.82 -3.11
N ARG A 61 8.80 -10.84 -1.78
CA ARG A 61 8.75 -12.07 -0.97
C ARG A 61 7.92 -11.98 0.30
N PHE A 62 7.74 -10.80 0.86
CA PHE A 62 7.18 -10.63 2.21
C PHE A 62 5.81 -11.32 2.40
N ALA A 63 4.96 -11.36 1.37
CA ALA A 63 3.63 -11.93 1.50
C ALA A 63 3.61 -13.46 1.63
N TYR A 64 4.70 -14.14 1.30
CA TYR A 64 4.83 -15.58 1.48
C TYR A 64 5.33 -16.00 2.87
N ALA A 65 5.83 -15.04 3.64
CA ALA A 65 6.42 -15.36 4.95
C ALA A 65 5.33 -15.72 5.97
N PRO A 66 5.52 -16.79 6.75
CA PRO A 66 4.68 -17.07 7.90
C PRO A 66 4.63 -15.85 8.83
N GLY A 67 3.43 -15.46 9.26
CA GLY A 67 3.23 -14.31 10.16
C GLY A 67 3.22 -12.94 9.47
N ALA A 68 3.43 -12.82 8.17
CA ALA A 68 3.26 -11.55 7.45
C ALA A 68 1.78 -11.14 7.39
N HIS A 69 0.88 -12.09 7.23
CA HIS A 69 -0.57 -11.89 7.24
C HIS A 69 -1.08 -11.87 8.69
N MET A 70 -1.42 -10.68 9.18
CA MET A 70 -1.90 -10.48 10.55
C MET A 70 -3.38 -10.12 10.54
N THR A 71 -4.15 -10.83 11.35
CA THR A 71 -5.59 -10.61 11.49
C THR A 71 -5.96 -10.18 12.92
N GLU A 72 -7.23 -9.98 13.19
CA GLU A 72 -7.77 -9.71 14.56
C GLU A 72 -7.48 -10.82 15.57
N HIS A 73 -7.09 -12.02 15.10
CA HIS A 73 -6.78 -13.18 15.95
C HIS A 73 -5.27 -13.29 16.27
N HIS A 74 -4.44 -12.41 15.70
CA HIS A 74 -3.01 -12.42 16.00
C HIS A 74 -2.77 -12.06 17.48
N GLU A 75 -1.80 -12.70 18.13
CA GLU A 75 -1.49 -12.50 19.57
C GLU A 75 -1.22 -11.04 19.93
N LEU A 76 -0.62 -10.28 19.02
CA LEU A 76 -0.38 -8.85 19.17
C LEU A 76 -1.64 -7.99 18.94
N ALA A 77 -2.79 -8.54 18.57
CA ALA A 77 -4.02 -7.80 18.32
C ALA A 77 -4.74 -7.43 19.64
N ASN A 78 -4.07 -6.75 20.54
CA ASN A 78 -4.49 -6.44 21.90
C ASN A 78 -4.32 -4.96 22.28
N PRO A 79 -4.98 -4.50 23.37
CA PRO A 79 -4.92 -3.09 23.78
C PRO A 79 -3.53 -2.57 24.17
N ALA A 80 -2.63 -3.44 24.65
CA ALA A 80 -1.26 -3.04 25.01
C ALA A 80 -0.46 -2.66 23.76
N THR A 81 -0.55 -3.47 22.71
CA THR A 81 0.02 -3.19 21.38
C THR A 81 -0.54 -1.88 20.81
N ALA A 82 -1.86 -1.68 20.86
CA ALA A 82 -2.49 -0.46 20.35
C ALA A 82 -2.00 0.80 21.09
N ARG A 83 -1.75 0.71 22.41
CA ARG A 83 -1.19 1.81 23.21
C ARG A 83 0.24 2.10 22.80
N LEU A 84 1.07 1.06 22.68
CA LEU A 84 2.49 1.20 22.35
C LEU A 84 2.69 1.78 20.94
N LEU A 85 1.92 1.35 19.96
CA LEU A 85 1.95 1.92 18.61
C LEU A 85 1.54 3.40 18.61
N ARG A 86 0.47 3.78 19.35
CA ARG A 86 0.09 5.20 19.48
C ARG A 86 1.17 6.04 20.14
N GLU A 87 1.86 5.50 21.13
CA GLU A 87 2.96 6.18 21.80
C GLU A 87 4.15 6.37 20.85
N GLN A 88 4.60 5.31 20.19
CA GLN A 88 5.77 5.34 19.33
C GLN A 88 5.53 6.22 18.09
N TRP A 89 4.43 6.02 17.39
CA TRP A 89 4.05 6.84 16.24
C TRP A 89 3.74 8.29 16.63
N GLY A 90 3.15 8.48 17.83
CA GLY A 90 2.80 9.82 18.33
C GLY A 90 3.98 10.79 18.43
N ARG A 91 5.20 10.29 18.55
CA ARG A 91 6.43 11.09 18.60
C ARG A 91 6.72 11.83 17.30
N TYR A 92 6.16 11.35 16.19
CA TYR A 92 6.41 11.86 14.84
C TYR A 92 5.21 12.59 14.23
N LEU A 93 4.07 12.59 14.91
CA LEU A 93 2.81 13.07 14.37
C LEU A 93 2.39 14.40 14.98
N ASP A 94 1.95 15.33 14.14
CA ASP A 94 1.36 16.59 14.60
C ASP A 94 0.13 16.32 15.50
N PRO A 95 0.17 16.71 16.79
CA PRO A 95 -0.92 16.44 17.72
C PRO A 95 -2.22 17.18 17.40
N GLY A 96 -2.16 18.29 16.65
CA GLY A 96 -3.32 19.12 16.31
C GLY A 96 -4.19 18.55 15.18
N ARG A 97 -3.73 17.52 14.46
CA ARG A 97 -4.45 16.99 13.31
C ARG A 97 -5.28 15.75 13.67
N PRO A 98 -6.57 15.70 13.29
CA PRO A 98 -7.49 14.66 13.76
C PRO A 98 -7.35 13.31 13.06
N VAL A 99 -6.74 13.25 11.87
CA VAL A 99 -6.57 12.02 11.10
C VAL A 99 -5.09 11.65 11.01
N VAL A 100 -4.75 10.46 11.48
CA VAL A 100 -3.40 9.87 11.34
C VAL A 100 -3.36 9.06 10.07
N LEU A 101 -2.44 9.42 9.17
CA LEU A 101 -2.13 8.62 7.99
C LEU A 101 -0.89 7.77 8.27
N GLU A 102 -1.06 6.47 8.27
CA GLU A 102 0.03 5.50 8.29
C GLU A 102 0.11 4.81 6.93
N LYS A 103 1.30 4.79 6.33
CA LYS A 103 1.57 4.14 5.06
C LYS A 103 2.80 3.24 5.19
N SER A 104 2.56 1.95 5.00
CA SER A 104 3.61 0.95 4.81
C SER A 104 3.10 -0.10 3.81
N PRO A 105 3.91 -0.53 2.84
CA PRO A 105 3.45 -1.49 1.84
C PRO A 105 2.79 -2.74 2.45
N PRO A 106 3.39 -3.43 3.45
CA PRO A 106 2.83 -4.67 3.99
C PRO A 106 1.49 -4.52 4.73
N ASN A 107 1.02 -3.30 4.95
CA ASN A 107 -0.28 -3.09 5.60
C ASN A 107 -1.44 -3.76 4.87
N LEU A 108 -1.31 -3.99 3.53
CA LEU A 108 -2.35 -4.72 2.79
C LEU A 108 -2.65 -6.10 3.39
N LEU A 109 -1.69 -6.70 4.10
CA LEU A 109 -1.85 -7.97 4.81
C LEU A 109 -2.20 -7.82 6.30
N ARG A 110 -2.42 -6.58 6.78
CA ARG A 110 -2.58 -6.28 8.21
C ARG A 110 -3.79 -5.38 8.50
N PHE A 111 -4.66 -5.14 7.54
CA PHE A 111 -5.81 -4.26 7.73
C PHE A 111 -6.74 -4.79 8.83
N ARG A 112 -7.01 -6.10 8.90
CA ARG A 112 -7.82 -6.71 9.96
C ARG A 112 -7.17 -6.55 11.34
N PHE A 113 -5.86 -6.72 11.43
CA PHE A 113 -5.08 -6.48 12.64
C PHE A 113 -5.20 -5.03 13.10
N PHE A 114 -4.98 -4.07 12.22
CA PHE A 114 -5.13 -2.65 12.55
C PHE A 114 -6.56 -2.25 12.88
N GLN A 115 -7.56 -2.84 12.25
CA GLN A 115 -8.96 -2.63 12.61
C GLN A 115 -9.23 -3.03 14.07
N ARG A 116 -8.65 -4.13 14.52
CA ARG A 116 -8.75 -4.57 15.91
C ARG A 116 -8.04 -3.62 16.87
N LEU A 117 -6.86 -3.13 16.52
CA LEU A 117 -6.08 -2.20 17.35
C LEU A 117 -6.69 -0.79 17.41
N PHE A 118 -7.24 -0.33 16.31
CA PHE A 118 -7.76 1.02 16.13
C PHE A 118 -9.19 1.00 15.58
N PRO A 119 -10.18 0.63 16.40
CA PRO A 119 -11.58 0.58 15.94
C PRO A 119 -12.03 1.91 15.33
N GLY A 120 -12.67 1.84 14.17
CA GLY A 120 -13.07 3.00 13.37
C GLY A 120 -12.00 3.49 12.39
N SER A 121 -10.89 2.74 12.23
CA SER A 121 -9.93 2.97 11.15
C SER A 121 -10.56 2.78 9.78
N ARG A 122 -10.00 3.47 8.80
CA ARG A 122 -10.33 3.32 7.39
C ARG A 122 -9.10 2.84 6.64
N PHE A 123 -9.29 1.98 5.65
CA PHE A 123 -8.21 1.30 4.96
C PHE A 123 -8.20 1.68 3.49
N VAL A 124 -7.01 1.99 2.95
CA VAL A 124 -6.81 2.29 1.53
C VAL A 124 -5.85 1.27 0.96
N LEU A 125 -6.35 0.45 0.04
CA LEU A 125 -5.53 -0.47 -0.75
C LEU A 125 -5.16 0.22 -2.06
N VAL A 126 -3.86 0.36 -2.33
CA VAL A 126 -3.36 0.90 -3.59
C VAL A 126 -2.95 -0.24 -4.50
N GLU A 127 -3.69 -0.43 -5.57
CA GLU A 127 -3.37 -1.36 -6.65
C GLU A 127 -2.64 -0.64 -7.79
N ARG A 128 -1.81 -1.35 -8.50
CA ARG A 128 -1.14 -0.89 -9.72
C ARG A 128 -0.90 -2.09 -10.63
N HIS A 129 -0.81 -1.87 -11.92
CA HIS A 129 -0.57 -2.90 -12.91
C HIS A 129 0.56 -3.87 -12.50
N PRO A 130 0.29 -5.18 -12.38
CA PRO A 130 1.24 -6.14 -11.78
C PRO A 130 2.59 -6.19 -12.49
N VAL A 131 2.61 -6.10 -13.82
CA VAL A 131 3.87 -6.07 -14.59
C VAL A 131 4.64 -4.77 -14.32
N ALA A 132 3.99 -3.62 -14.20
CA ALA A 132 4.66 -2.36 -13.87
C ALA A 132 5.26 -2.41 -12.45
N VAL A 133 4.54 -2.99 -11.51
CA VAL A 133 5.05 -3.24 -10.14
C VAL A 133 6.23 -4.19 -10.17
N ALA A 134 6.14 -5.31 -10.89
CA ALA A 134 7.20 -6.30 -11.02
C ALA A 134 8.47 -5.69 -11.62
N MET A 135 8.37 -5.00 -12.76
CA MET A 135 9.49 -4.33 -13.43
C MET A 135 10.15 -3.27 -12.53
N SER A 136 9.36 -2.54 -11.76
CA SER A 136 9.89 -1.54 -10.83
C SER A 136 10.57 -2.19 -9.61
N THR A 137 9.99 -3.27 -9.08
CA THR A 137 10.50 -4.01 -7.91
C THR A 137 11.79 -4.78 -8.24
N ARG A 138 11.89 -5.32 -9.46
CA ARG A 138 13.07 -6.07 -9.93
C ARG A 138 14.37 -5.29 -9.81
N LYS A 139 14.30 -3.94 -9.86
CA LYS A 139 15.49 -3.09 -9.63
C LYS A 139 16.10 -3.28 -8.25
N TRP A 140 15.29 -3.67 -7.25
CA TRP A 140 15.75 -3.96 -5.89
C TRP A 140 15.98 -5.45 -5.65
N THR A 141 15.37 -6.29 -6.47
CA THR A 141 15.38 -7.75 -6.34
C THR A 141 15.79 -8.42 -7.66
N PRO A 142 17.02 -8.17 -8.17
CA PRO A 142 17.42 -8.63 -9.50
C PRO A 142 17.45 -10.16 -9.65
N ALA A 143 17.50 -10.90 -8.54
CA ALA A 143 17.44 -12.35 -8.52
C ALA A 143 16.01 -12.91 -8.73
N LEU A 144 14.97 -12.07 -8.69
CA LEU A 144 13.60 -12.51 -8.93
C LEU A 144 13.19 -12.23 -10.39
N THR A 145 12.50 -13.20 -11.00
CA THR A 145 11.91 -13.04 -12.33
C THR A 145 10.66 -12.15 -12.27
N VAL A 146 10.25 -11.58 -13.39
CA VAL A 146 8.99 -10.83 -13.48
C VAL A 146 7.81 -11.74 -13.12
N ARG A 147 7.84 -12.99 -13.55
CA ARG A 147 6.83 -14.00 -13.19
C ARG A 147 6.69 -14.16 -11.68
N GLN A 148 7.78 -14.40 -10.98
CA GLN A 148 7.76 -14.55 -9.52
C GLN A 148 7.20 -13.30 -8.82
N LEU A 149 7.52 -12.11 -9.32
CA LEU A 149 7.02 -10.85 -8.78
C LEU A 149 5.52 -10.64 -9.07
N VAL A 150 5.03 -11.06 -10.23
CA VAL A 150 3.59 -11.05 -10.56
C VAL A 150 2.83 -12.07 -9.71
N GLU A 151 3.37 -13.27 -9.50
CA GLU A 151 2.78 -14.28 -8.62
C GLU A 151 2.70 -13.79 -7.17
N HIS A 152 3.76 -13.12 -6.67
CA HIS A 152 3.76 -12.50 -5.35
C HIS A 152 2.71 -11.39 -5.25
N TRP A 153 2.57 -10.57 -6.29
CA TRP A 153 1.52 -9.54 -6.38
C TRP A 153 0.13 -10.16 -6.27
N LEU A 154 -0.13 -11.21 -7.06
CA LEU A 154 -1.41 -11.93 -7.03
C LEU A 154 -1.70 -12.55 -5.66
N HIS A 155 -0.71 -13.20 -5.05
CA HIS A 155 -0.87 -13.79 -3.73
C HIS A 155 -1.23 -12.76 -2.67
N ALA A 156 -0.51 -11.63 -2.63
CA ALA A 156 -0.78 -10.58 -1.65
C ALA A 156 -2.16 -9.93 -1.83
N HIS A 157 -2.58 -9.71 -3.09
CA HIS A 157 -3.89 -9.12 -3.36
C HIS A 157 -5.04 -10.12 -3.19
N ASP A 158 -4.83 -11.43 -3.45
CA ASP A 158 -5.81 -12.46 -3.14
C ASP A 158 -6.10 -12.49 -1.62
N LEU A 159 -5.07 -12.40 -0.77
CA LEU A 159 -5.22 -12.28 0.69
C LEU A 159 -5.96 -10.98 1.08
N ALA A 160 -5.52 -9.83 0.55
CA ALA A 160 -6.14 -8.54 0.87
C ALA A 160 -7.62 -8.49 0.43
N ARG A 161 -7.97 -9.11 -0.70
CA ARG A 161 -9.35 -9.20 -1.20
C ARG A 161 -10.20 -10.13 -0.31
N ALA A 162 -9.65 -11.24 0.16
CA ALA A 162 -10.33 -12.10 1.13
C ALA A 162 -10.59 -11.36 2.44
N ASP A 163 -9.62 -10.58 2.92
CA ASP A 163 -9.75 -9.78 4.14
C ASP A 163 -10.78 -8.65 4.02
N ALA A 164 -11.01 -8.12 2.83
CA ALA A 164 -11.91 -6.98 2.61
C ALA A 164 -13.34 -7.23 3.15
N THR A 165 -13.82 -8.47 3.10
CA THR A 165 -15.14 -8.86 3.62
C THR A 165 -15.24 -8.76 5.16
N HIS A 166 -14.11 -8.68 5.86
CA HIS A 166 -14.02 -8.54 7.31
C HIS A 166 -13.76 -7.10 7.78
N LEU A 167 -13.61 -6.17 6.83
CA LEU A 167 -13.28 -4.77 7.14
C LEU A 167 -14.54 -3.90 7.14
N GLY A 168 -14.65 -3.03 8.13
CA GLY A 168 -15.77 -2.09 8.23
C GLY A 168 -15.75 -0.98 7.18
N ALA A 169 -14.56 -0.58 6.73
CA ALA A 169 -14.39 0.43 5.69
C ALA A 169 -13.05 0.26 4.96
N MET A 170 -13.11 -0.13 3.70
CA MET A 170 -11.95 -0.21 2.81
C MET A 170 -12.27 0.45 1.46
N LEU A 171 -11.31 1.20 0.94
CA LEU A 171 -11.32 1.79 -0.40
C LEU A 171 -10.15 1.19 -1.18
N THR A 172 -10.44 0.61 -2.33
CA THR A 172 -9.40 0.20 -3.28
C THR A 172 -9.24 1.27 -4.34
N LEU A 173 -8.01 1.69 -4.58
CA LEU A 173 -7.63 2.71 -5.57
C LEU A 173 -6.62 2.14 -6.53
N ARG A 174 -6.76 2.49 -7.80
CA ARG A 174 -5.77 2.17 -8.82
C ARG A 174 -4.80 3.35 -8.99
N TYR A 175 -3.52 3.04 -9.05
CA TYR A 175 -2.50 4.01 -9.37
C TYR A 175 -2.79 4.72 -10.71
N GLU A 176 -3.32 3.97 -11.66
CA GLU A 176 -3.70 4.45 -12.98
C GLU A 176 -4.76 5.55 -12.91
N ASP A 177 -5.80 5.36 -12.07
CA ASP A 177 -6.87 6.36 -11.89
C ASP A 177 -6.32 7.64 -11.24
N LEU A 178 -5.35 7.51 -10.32
CA LEU A 178 -4.64 8.66 -9.74
C LEU A 178 -3.84 9.43 -10.79
N MET A 179 -3.22 8.74 -11.75
CA MET A 179 -2.46 9.38 -12.83
C MET A 179 -3.36 10.02 -13.88
N GLU A 180 -4.52 9.43 -14.15
CA GLU A 180 -5.48 9.93 -15.11
C GLU A 180 -6.22 11.16 -14.58
N ASP A 181 -6.79 11.06 -13.38
CA ASP A 181 -7.58 12.12 -12.73
C ASP A 181 -7.25 12.18 -11.23
N PRO A 182 -6.17 12.90 -10.85
CA PRO A 182 -5.76 13.01 -9.46
C PRO A 182 -6.78 13.74 -8.59
N ASP A 183 -7.45 14.77 -9.12
CA ASP A 183 -8.42 15.55 -8.35
C ASP A 183 -9.64 14.71 -7.99
N ARG A 184 -10.18 13.96 -8.93
CA ARG A 184 -11.29 13.02 -8.70
C ARG A 184 -10.88 11.93 -7.71
N THR A 185 -9.70 11.36 -7.86
CA THR A 185 -9.20 10.29 -6.98
C THR A 185 -9.04 10.79 -5.54
N LEU A 186 -8.45 11.97 -5.36
CA LEU A 186 -8.26 12.59 -4.06
C LEU A 186 -9.59 13.04 -3.43
N ALA A 187 -10.55 13.54 -4.22
CA ALA A 187 -11.91 13.84 -3.75
C ALA A 187 -12.61 12.56 -3.24
N GLY A 188 -12.44 11.43 -3.92
CA GLY A 188 -12.92 10.12 -3.45
C GLY A 188 -12.31 9.71 -2.11
N ILE A 189 -11.01 9.91 -1.92
CA ILE A 189 -10.33 9.67 -0.63
C ILE A 189 -10.86 10.61 0.44
N ALA A 190 -11.06 11.90 0.13
CA ALA A 190 -11.61 12.88 1.07
C ALA A 190 -12.97 12.45 1.57
N ALA A 191 -13.89 12.11 0.67
CA ALA A 191 -15.22 11.63 1.00
C ALA A 191 -15.15 10.35 1.85
N PHE A 192 -14.30 9.38 1.44
CA PHE A 192 -14.09 8.14 2.18
C PHE A 192 -13.50 8.41 3.57
N ALA A 193 -12.50 9.27 3.72
CA ALA A 193 -11.83 9.54 4.99
C ALA A 193 -12.56 10.57 5.86
N GLY A 194 -13.61 11.23 5.34
CA GLY A 194 -14.30 12.33 6.01
C GLY A 194 -13.37 13.53 6.20
N LEU A 195 -12.65 13.90 5.13
CA LEU A 195 -11.75 15.03 5.05
C LEU A 195 -12.34 16.13 4.14
N PRO A 196 -11.97 17.38 4.30
CA PRO A 196 -12.22 18.39 3.28
C PRO A 196 -11.44 18.03 2.01
N PRO A 197 -11.97 18.23 0.79
CA PRO A 197 -11.28 17.91 -0.47
C PRO A 197 -10.24 18.98 -0.84
N VAL A 198 -9.26 19.19 0.04
CA VAL A 198 -8.21 20.21 -0.11
C VAL A 198 -6.88 19.47 -0.13
N PHE A 199 -6.28 19.37 -1.31
CA PHE A 199 -4.99 18.71 -1.54
C PHE A 199 -4.12 19.55 -2.48
N ASP A 200 -2.81 19.43 -2.33
CA ASP A 200 -1.84 19.96 -3.27
C ASP A 200 -1.33 18.80 -4.15
N VAL A 201 -1.68 18.83 -5.42
CA VAL A 201 -1.36 17.73 -6.35
C VAL A 201 0.06 17.87 -6.91
N GLY A 202 0.54 19.10 -7.11
CA GLY A 202 1.83 19.36 -7.77
C GLY A 202 1.93 18.74 -9.17
N ASP A 203 3.16 18.52 -9.62
CA ASP A 203 3.44 17.86 -10.90
C ASP A 203 3.55 16.34 -10.72
N LEU A 204 2.80 15.58 -11.53
CA LEU A 204 2.81 14.13 -11.56
C LEU A 204 3.46 13.56 -12.83
N ASP A 205 4.38 12.61 -12.65
CA ASP A 205 4.96 11.85 -13.78
C ASP A 205 3.96 10.76 -14.24
N ARG A 206 3.14 11.11 -15.22
CA ARG A 206 2.06 10.25 -15.73
C ARG A 206 2.54 9.10 -16.60
N ASP A 207 3.77 9.13 -17.10
CA ASP A 207 4.29 8.16 -18.06
C ASP A 207 4.99 6.95 -17.41
N THR A 208 5.05 6.91 -16.09
CA THR A 208 5.81 5.87 -15.39
C THR A 208 5.34 4.45 -15.73
N ASN A 209 4.02 4.21 -15.84
CA ASN A 209 3.49 2.89 -16.21
C ASN A 209 3.87 2.51 -17.64
N SER A 210 3.66 3.42 -18.57
CA SER A 210 3.96 3.21 -19.99
C SER A 210 5.42 2.80 -20.21
N ARG A 211 6.34 3.48 -19.53
CA ARG A 211 7.78 3.15 -19.58
C ARG A 211 8.09 1.74 -19.08
N TYR A 212 7.46 1.31 -17.98
CA TYR A 212 7.68 -0.05 -17.44
C TYR A 212 7.08 -1.13 -18.34
N LEU A 213 5.87 -0.90 -18.88
CA LEU A 213 5.22 -1.87 -19.78
C LEU A 213 5.98 -1.98 -21.12
N GLN A 214 6.50 -0.86 -21.63
CA GLN A 214 7.37 -0.85 -22.83
C GLN A 214 8.69 -1.60 -22.54
N ALA A 215 9.34 -1.30 -21.42
CA ALA A 215 10.59 -1.96 -21.04
C ALA A 215 10.40 -3.49 -20.87
N TRP A 216 9.23 -3.93 -20.38
CA TRP A 216 8.93 -5.35 -20.31
C TRP A 216 8.78 -5.98 -21.69
N ARG A 217 8.08 -5.33 -22.63
CA ARG A 217 7.90 -5.85 -24.00
C ARG A 217 9.20 -5.99 -24.78
N GLN A 218 10.17 -5.13 -24.52
CA GLN A 218 11.44 -5.02 -25.27
C GLN A 218 12.63 -5.67 -24.56
N GLY A 219 12.46 -6.09 -23.33
CA GLY A 219 13.56 -6.54 -22.47
C GLY A 219 13.53 -8.04 -22.20
N PRO A 220 14.56 -8.55 -21.50
CA PRO A 220 14.68 -9.97 -21.13
C PRO A 220 13.55 -10.46 -20.22
N GLY A 221 12.70 -9.58 -19.70
CA GLY A 221 11.48 -9.94 -18.95
C GLY A 221 10.36 -10.46 -19.87
N ALA A 222 10.42 -10.20 -21.16
CA ALA A 222 9.44 -10.73 -22.13
C ALA A 222 9.54 -12.28 -22.29
N ASP A 223 10.67 -12.87 -21.90
CA ASP A 223 10.85 -14.33 -21.90
C ASP A 223 10.10 -15.02 -20.76
N ASP A 224 9.64 -14.27 -19.75
CA ASP A 224 8.80 -14.80 -18.69
C ASP A 224 7.36 -15.05 -19.24
N ASN A 225 7.03 -16.30 -19.50
CA ASN A 225 5.65 -16.62 -19.92
C ASN A 225 4.68 -16.34 -18.77
N LEU A 226 3.79 -15.36 -18.97
CA LEU A 226 2.74 -14.97 -18.02
C LEU A 226 1.33 -15.37 -18.49
N ALA A 227 1.20 -16.08 -19.62
CA ALA A 227 -0.10 -16.34 -20.25
C ALA A 227 -1.07 -17.08 -19.31
N ASP A 228 -0.56 -18.03 -18.54
CA ASP A 228 -1.35 -18.78 -17.55
C ASP A 228 -1.84 -17.95 -16.36
N LEU A 229 -1.25 -16.76 -16.13
CA LEU A 229 -1.67 -15.83 -15.10
C LEU A 229 -2.71 -14.80 -15.59
N ALA A 230 -3.02 -14.80 -16.90
CA ALA A 230 -3.87 -13.78 -17.51
C ALA A 230 -5.26 -13.68 -16.87
N ASP A 231 -5.92 -14.83 -16.65
CA ASP A 231 -7.25 -14.86 -16.03
C ASP A 231 -7.24 -14.36 -14.57
N ARG A 232 -6.18 -14.68 -13.84
CA ARG A 232 -6.03 -14.20 -12.45
C ARG A 232 -5.83 -12.68 -12.44
N VAL A 233 -4.97 -12.16 -13.32
CA VAL A 233 -4.72 -10.72 -13.46
C VAL A 233 -5.99 -9.98 -13.90
N ALA A 234 -6.77 -10.58 -14.81
CA ALA A 234 -8.02 -10.00 -15.29
C ALA A 234 -9.08 -9.81 -14.19
N ARG A 235 -9.08 -10.63 -13.13
CA ARG A 235 -9.96 -10.46 -11.96
C ARG A 235 -9.71 -9.14 -11.21
N TYR A 236 -8.53 -8.55 -11.37
CA TYR A 236 -8.15 -7.24 -10.85
C TYR A 236 -8.37 -6.12 -11.87
N GLY A 237 -8.96 -6.43 -13.03
CA GLY A 237 -9.25 -5.47 -14.10
C GLY A 237 -8.01 -5.05 -14.90
N TYR A 238 -6.91 -5.77 -14.80
CA TYR A 238 -5.71 -5.55 -15.60
C TYR A 238 -5.61 -6.55 -16.76
N ARG A 239 -4.91 -6.16 -17.81
CA ARG A 239 -4.57 -7.05 -18.92
C ARG A 239 -3.06 -7.18 -19.00
N LEU A 240 -2.58 -8.41 -19.13
CA LEU A 240 -1.16 -8.62 -19.38
C LEU A 240 -0.78 -8.02 -20.74
N PRO A 241 0.33 -7.27 -20.82
CA PRO A 241 0.80 -6.78 -22.11
C PRO A 241 1.27 -7.97 -22.95
N THR A 242 0.95 -7.94 -24.24
CA THR A 242 1.45 -8.93 -25.21
C THR A 242 2.95 -8.70 -25.42
N PRO A 243 3.81 -9.73 -25.40
CA PRO A 243 5.19 -9.63 -25.89
C PRO A 243 5.22 -9.09 -27.32
N ALA A 244 6.28 -8.36 -27.64
CA ALA A 244 6.48 -7.83 -29.00
C ALA A 244 6.81 -8.96 -30.00
#